data_749dfb2fb743cc93a8aa4de46e26a668
#
_entry.id   749dfb2fb743cc93a8aa4de46e26a668
#
_cell.length_a   1.000
_cell.length_b   1.000
_cell.length_c   1.000
_cell.angle_alpha   90.00
_cell.angle_beta   90.00
_cell.angle_gamma   90.00
#
_symmetry.space_group_name_H-M   'P 1'
#
loop_
_entity.id
_entity.type
_entity.pdbx_description
1 polymer ?
#
loop_
_entity_poly.entity_id
_entity_poly.type
_entity_poly.pdbx_seq_one_letter_code
_entity_poly.pdbx_strand_id
1 'polypeptide(L)'
;LHTGNGTFGLDSGQVIRAGGELTTNGLLDIRASEWTNSSVLQAGRLNLDIGTFRQTAEGKLLAVQSFTGRGGDWSNDGLLASDGSLRLELSGGYRGNGRATSLGDFALNAASLDLGNAASLAGGANVTLGAGNLLVNRGRITAAGDLVASAASLNNYGTLGGGGNLRLNAPALLNERGLLFSGADMTLRAGDITNLYGDVYSLGRLDIARDDAGNRAASLRNLSGVIESGKDFSLRASLIENRRAVLESKSGLYTAKMEQTACIEGVNAGDCSGKRNAIWTITQRDKTEVTASSAMGQLLAGGDFAIDGGTLNNLSSLIGSGGNLTANLEVLDNQGLETGELETIRVLRTARGGDIGGIDQKSRNFTNLYWYQSANFDPARAGEIPAALNAILSDWSFEYEFPSKGPTPISSGDQSYAAVIQAAGDVTVNASTRIDNGVTRPGYTFVGSGRQVGDSAVGGSGVSVVVPLTSQLPSDLARRQVNPVTLPGFSLPQGDNGLFRLSSRFAEDGNGSAALGAGADRTQGGSGVSVGQQGAG
;
A
#
# COMPACT_ATOMS: atom_id res chain seq x y z
N LEU A 1 12.26 -18.04 -48.50
CA LEU A 1 11.01 -18.59 -48.02
C LEU A 1 11.03 -20.12 -48.17
N HIS A 2 10.85 -20.85 -47.06
CA HIS A 2 10.66 -22.31 -47.10
C HIS A 2 9.25 -22.62 -46.61
N THR A 3 8.52 -23.42 -47.34
CA THR A 3 7.16 -23.86 -46.99
C THR A 3 7.07 -25.38 -47.09
N GLY A 4 6.53 -26.04 -46.09
CA GLY A 4 6.39 -27.48 -46.08
C GLY A 4 5.60 -27.99 -44.88
N ASN A 5 5.24 -29.29 -44.89
CA ASN A 5 4.49 -29.92 -43.81
C ASN A 5 5.38 -30.81 -42.89
N GLY A 6 6.64 -30.93 -43.24
CA GLY A 6 7.60 -31.78 -42.54
C GLY A 6 8.42 -31.02 -41.48
N THR A 7 9.41 -31.70 -40.93
CA THR A 7 10.40 -31.11 -40.03
C THR A 7 11.40 -30.27 -40.83
N PHE A 8 11.67 -29.07 -40.33
CA PHE A 8 12.76 -28.23 -40.77
C PHE A 8 13.75 -28.07 -39.61
N GLY A 9 14.95 -28.54 -39.78
CA GLY A 9 16.01 -28.48 -38.77
C GLY A 9 17.10 -27.49 -39.14
N LEU A 10 17.51 -26.66 -38.22
CA LEU A 10 18.71 -25.84 -38.27
C LEU A 10 19.59 -26.23 -37.08
N ASP A 11 20.77 -26.73 -37.36
CA ASP A 11 21.74 -27.11 -36.34
C ASP A 11 23.07 -26.42 -36.64
N SER A 12 23.56 -25.67 -35.69
CA SER A 12 24.85 -25.00 -35.75
C SER A 12 25.56 -25.19 -34.43
N GLY A 13 26.77 -25.75 -34.49
CA GLY A 13 27.59 -25.90 -33.29
C GLY A 13 28.02 -24.58 -32.63
N GLN A 14 27.82 -23.46 -33.29
CA GLN A 14 28.21 -22.13 -32.77
C GLN A 14 27.13 -21.08 -32.93
N VAL A 15 27.03 -20.40 -34.07
CA VAL A 15 26.21 -19.23 -34.26
C VAL A 15 25.25 -19.39 -35.44
N ILE A 16 23.98 -19.06 -35.23
CA ILE A 16 23.02 -18.84 -36.31
C ILE A 16 22.84 -17.36 -36.51
N ARG A 17 23.07 -16.92 -37.78
CA ARG A 17 22.69 -15.58 -38.26
C ARG A 17 21.64 -15.77 -39.34
N ALA A 18 20.39 -15.75 -38.95
CA ALA A 18 19.28 -15.92 -39.88
C ALA A 18 18.53 -14.60 -40.03
N GLY A 19 18.27 -14.22 -41.27
CA GLY A 19 17.37 -13.13 -41.65
C GLY A 19 16.35 -13.64 -42.65
N GLY A 20 15.21 -12.95 -42.73
CA GLY A 20 14.12 -13.32 -43.63
C GLY A 20 13.02 -14.11 -42.95
N GLU A 21 12.07 -14.61 -43.74
CA GLU A 21 10.91 -15.35 -43.25
C GLU A 21 11.09 -16.85 -43.48
N LEU A 22 10.72 -17.62 -42.44
CA LEU A 22 10.67 -19.06 -42.54
C LEU A 22 9.32 -19.54 -42.02
N THR A 23 8.65 -20.36 -42.81
CA THR A 23 7.33 -20.91 -42.49
C THR A 23 7.27 -22.39 -42.74
N THR A 24 6.78 -23.15 -41.74
CA THR A 24 6.46 -24.56 -41.92
C THR A 24 5.19 -24.92 -41.13
N ASN A 25 4.36 -25.79 -41.70
CA ASN A 25 3.21 -26.33 -40.93
C ASN A 25 3.65 -27.47 -39.97
N GLY A 26 4.85 -27.99 -40.13
CA GLY A 26 5.43 -29.05 -39.32
C GLY A 26 6.24 -28.54 -38.13
N LEU A 27 7.28 -29.27 -37.79
CA LEU A 27 8.22 -28.92 -36.74
C LEU A 27 9.36 -28.05 -37.29
N LEU A 28 9.64 -26.95 -36.63
CA LEU A 28 10.88 -26.18 -36.76
C LEU A 28 11.74 -26.47 -35.53
N ASP A 29 12.88 -27.13 -35.74
CA ASP A 29 13.85 -27.50 -34.70
C ASP A 29 15.15 -26.70 -34.94
N ILE A 30 15.54 -25.86 -33.98
CA ILE A 30 16.71 -24.99 -34.10
C ILE A 30 17.64 -25.23 -32.92
N ARG A 31 18.90 -25.51 -33.22
CA ARG A 31 19.96 -25.71 -32.23
C ARG A 31 21.16 -24.83 -32.54
N ALA A 32 21.65 -24.13 -31.52
CA ALA A 32 22.86 -23.31 -31.63
C ALA A 32 23.42 -22.95 -30.25
N SER A 33 24.72 -22.71 -30.19
CA SER A 33 25.30 -22.11 -28.99
C SER A 33 24.82 -20.66 -28.80
N GLU A 34 24.69 -19.91 -29.91
CA GLU A 34 24.25 -18.53 -29.93
C GLU A 34 23.35 -18.24 -31.13
N TRP A 35 22.27 -17.51 -30.89
CA TRP A 35 21.38 -17.02 -31.96
C TRP A 35 20.79 -15.66 -31.65
N THR A 36 20.89 -14.76 -32.62
CA THR A 36 20.14 -13.49 -32.64
C THR A 36 19.08 -13.55 -33.71
N ASN A 37 17.81 -13.41 -33.33
CA ASN A 37 16.69 -13.39 -34.25
C ASN A 37 16.11 -11.98 -34.42
N SER A 38 16.11 -11.46 -35.66
CA SER A 38 15.42 -10.24 -36.08
C SER A 38 14.33 -10.52 -37.12
N SER A 39 14.00 -11.77 -37.35
CA SER A 39 13.15 -12.24 -38.41
C SER A 39 11.83 -12.81 -37.90
N VAL A 40 10.93 -13.12 -38.83
CA VAL A 40 9.67 -13.79 -38.54
C VAL A 40 9.79 -15.27 -38.89
N LEU A 41 9.68 -16.11 -37.87
CA LEU A 41 9.64 -17.57 -38.01
C LEU A 41 8.29 -18.10 -37.53
N GLN A 42 7.69 -18.98 -38.32
CA GLN A 42 6.39 -19.53 -38.07
C GLN A 42 6.41 -21.04 -38.25
N ALA A 43 5.90 -21.77 -37.27
CA ALA A 43 5.87 -23.22 -37.31
C ALA A 43 4.56 -23.79 -36.75
N GLY A 44 4.21 -25.01 -37.16
CA GLY A 44 3.21 -25.79 -36.46
C GLY A 44 3.65 -26.07 -35.02
N ARG A 45 4.88 -26.52 -34.88
CA ARG A 45 5.57 -26.70 -33.60
C ARG A 45 6.96 -26.06 -33.68
N LEU A 46 7.35 -25.36 -32.64
CA LEU A 46 8.66 -24.70 -32.57
C LEU A 46 9.44 -25.27 -31.40
N ASN A 47 10.65 -25.77 -31.69
CA ASN A 47 11.57 -26.29 -30.69
C ASN A 47 12.91 -25.59 -30.80
N LEU A 48 13.38 -24.97 -29.75
CA LEU A 48 14.64 -24.25 -29.68
C LEU A 48 15.52 -24.82 -28.59
N ASP A 49 16.79 -25.08 -28.94
CA ASP A 49 17.84 -25.45 -27.99
C ASP A 49 19.02 -24.49 -28.23
N ILE A 50 19.00 -23.36 -27.52
CA ILE A 50 19.91 -22.24 -27.80
C ILE A 50 20.59 -21.79 -26.50
N GLY A 51 21.91 -21.90 -26.49
CA GLY A 51 22.72 -21.52 -25.33
C GLY A 51 22.52 -20.05 -24.96
N THR A 52 22.77 -19.14 -25.89
CA THR A 52 22.50 -17.70 -25.70
C THR A 52 21.57 -17.22 -26.81
N PHE A 53 20.38 -16.74 -26.41
CA PHE A 53 19.38 -16.27 -27.37
C PHE A 53 19.10 -14.79 -27.19
N ARG A 54 19.05 -14.07 -28.31
CA ARG A 54 18.65 -12.69 -28.37
C ARG A 54 17.54 -12.48 -29.42
N GLN A 55 16.37 -12.08 -28.97
CA GLN A 55 15.28 -11.66 -29.84
C GLN A 55 15.26 -10.13 -29.90
N THR A 56 15.43 -9.56 -31.11
CA THR A 56 15.30 -8.11 -31.30
C THR A 56 13.83 -7.70 -31.31
N ALA A 57 13.56 -6.41 -31.28
CA ALA A 57 12.19 -5.88 -31.29
C ALA A 57 11.38 -6.28 -32.54
N GLU A 58 12.04 -6.47 -33.65
CA GLU A 58 11.42 -6.89 -34.93
C GLU A 58 11.21 -8.40 -35.00
N GLY A 59 11.95 -9.17 -34.18
CA GLY A 59 11.91 -10.63 -34.20
C GLY A 59 10.57 -11.18 -33.73
N LYS A 60 10.05 -12.19 -34.46
CA LYS A 60 8.82 -12.90 -34.08
C LYS A 60 9.04 -14.40 -34.23
N LEU A 61 8.75 -15.14 -33.18
CA LEU A 61 8.72 -16.60 -33.17
C LEU A 61 7.31 -17.04 -32.82
N LEU A 62 6.69 -17.78 -33.75
CA LEU A 62 5.27 -18.08 -33.69
C LEU A 62 5.05 -19.59 -33.89
N ALA A 63 4.28 -20.18 -33.00
CA ALA A 63 3.90 -21.58 -33.06
C ALA A 63 2.38 -21.76 -32.98
N VAL A 64 1.82 -22.67 -33.80
CA VAL A 64 0.38 -22.94 -33.78
C VAL A 64 0.03 -23.91 -32.65
N GLN A 65 0.82 -24.94 -32.41
CA GLN A 65 0.49 -26.01 -31.47
C GLN A 65 1.29 -25.90 -30.18
N SER A 66 2.61 -25.76 -30.30
CA SER A 66 3.48 -25.67 -29.13
C SER A 66 4.79 -24.97 -29.45
N PHE A 67 5.26 -24.21 -28.48
CA PHE A 67 6.59 -23.61 -28.49
C PHE A 67 7.36 -24.12 -27.27
N THR A 68 8.48 -24.79 -27.53
CA THR A 68 9.40 -25.25 -26.49
C THR A 68 10.76 -24.59 -26.70
N GLY A 69 11.30 -23.98 -25.66
CA GLY A 69 12.63 -23.39 -25.65
C GLY A 69 13.47 -23.93 -24.51
N ARG A 70 14.74 -24.24 -24.79
CA ARG A 70 15.74 -24.64 -23.80
C ARG A 70 17.03 -23.88 -24.04
N GLY A 71 17.82 -23.70 -22.98
CA GLY A 71 19.14 -23.09 -23.13
C GLY A 71 19.66 -22.38 -21.90
N GLY A 72 20.50 -21.40 -22.14
CA GLY A 72 21.13 -20.59 -21.09
C GLY A 72 20.45 -19.22 -20.93
N ASP A 73 21.15 -18.16 -21.29
CA ASP A 73 20.66 -16.79 -21.16
C ASP A 73 19.85 -16.35 -22.37
N TRP A 74 18.61 -15.94 -22.14
CA TRP A 74 17.70 -15.46 -23.16
C TRP A 74 17.30 -14.02 -22.94
N SER A 75 17.41 -13.19 -24.00
CA SER A 75 16.85 -11.84 -24.00
C SER A 75 15.78 -11.71 -25.08
N ASN A 76 14.61 -11.23 -24.70
CA ASN A 76 13.49 -11.04 -25.60
C ASN A 76 13.00 -9.60 -25.59
N ASP A 77 13.18 -8.91 -26.70
CA ASP A 77 12.59 -7.58 -26.94
C ASP A 77 11.50 -7.61 -28.03
N GLY A 78 11.26 -8.80 -28.64
CA GLY A 78 10.27 -9.04 -29.67
C GLY A 78 9.08 -9.86 -29.20
N LEU A 79 8.60 -10.75 -30.07
CA LEU A 79 7.41 -11.58 -29.81
C LEU A 79 7.73 -13.07 -29.84
N LEU A 80 7.50 -13.74 -28.73
CA LEU A 80 7.39 -15.20 -28.65
C LEU A 80 5.91 -15.52 -28.46
N ALA A 81 5.30 -16.29 -29.35
CA ALA A 81 3.89 -16.61 -29.25
C ALA A 81 3.56 -18.05 -29.63
N SER A 82 2.59 -18.64 -28.94
CA SER A 82 2.02 -19.93 -29.26
C SER A 82 0.50 -19.89 -29.18
N ASP A 83 -0.16 -20.45 -30.18
CA ASP A 83 -1.61 -20.66 -30.15
C ASP A 83 -2.00 -21.81 -29.21
N GLY A 84 -1.06 -22.72 -28.95
CA GLY A 84 -1.15 -23.75 -27.92
C GLY A 84 -0.35 -23.37 -26.66
N SER A 85 0.54 -24.25 -26.22
CA SER A 85 1.38 -24.02 -25.06
C SER A 85 2.71 -23.35 -25.41
N LEU A 86 3.28 -22.62 -24.44
CA LEU A 86 4.63 -22.09 -24.50
C LEU A 86 5.40 -22.52 -23.26
N ARG A 87 6.54 -23.19 -23.46
CA ARG A 87 7.39 -23.67 -22.37
C ARG A 87 8.84 -23.30 -22.59
N LEU A 88 9.43 -22.61 -21.61
CA LEU A 88 10.84 -22.24 -21.60
C LEU A 88 11.53 -22.83 -20.37
N GLU A 89 12.65 -23.54 -20.60
CA GLU A 89 13.49 -24.13 -19.55
C GLU A 89 14.92 -23.63 -19.73
N LEU A 90 15.29 -22.63 -18.93
CA LEU A 90 16.55 -21.92 -19.05
C LEU A 90 17.43 -22.16 -17.83
N SER A 91 18.69 -22.51 -18.05
CA SER A 91 19.68 -22.61 -16.98
C SER A 91 20.26 -21.25 -16.56
N GLY A 92 20.13 -20.24 -17.42
CA GLY A 92 20.50 -18.85 -17.19
C GLY A 92 19.30 -17.95 -16.94
N GLY A 93 19.43 -16.65 -17.22
CA GLY A 93 18.39 -15.66 -17.02
C GLY A 93 17.49 -15.46 -18.23
N TYR A 94 16.25 -15.07 -17.97
CA TYR A 94 15.34 -14.50 -18.99
C TYR A 94 15.13 -13.02 -18.71
N ARG A 95 15.31 -12.16 -19.72
CA ARG A 95 15.19 -10.71 -19.58
C ARG A 95 14.65 -10.05 -20.84
N GLY A 96 14.21 -8.79 -20.72
CA GLY A 96 13.85 -7.94 -21.86
C GLY A 96 12.53 -7.23 -21.69
N ASN A 97 12.14 -6.52 -22.76
CA ASN A 97 10.90 -5.74 -22.85
C ASN A 97 9.88 -6.35 -23.81
N GLY A 98 10.19 -7.50 -24.38
CA GLY A 98 9.34 -8.16 -25.34
C GLY A 98 8.15 -8.89 -24.73
N ARG A 99 7.37 -9.49 -25.61
CA ARG A 99 6.17 -10.25 -25.24
C ARG A 99 6.44 -11.73 -25.40
N ALA A 100 5.99 -12.53 -24.43
CA ALA A 100 5.92 -13.96 -24.54
C ALA A 100 4.52 -14.42 -24.14
N THR A 101 3.79 -15.02 -25.07
CA THR A 101 2.35 -15.28 -24.88
C THR A 101 1.95 -16.65 -25.42
N SER A 102 0.98 -17.28 -24.75
CA SER A 102 0.31 -18.49 -25.24
C SER A 102 -1.21 -18.36 -25.09
N LEU A 103 -1.98 -19.03 -25.92
CA LEU A 103 -3.41 -19.20 -25.70
C LEU A 103 -3.70 -20.37 -24.75
N GLY A 104 -2.80 -21.35 -24.67
CA GLY A 104 -2.81 -22.41 -23.66
C GLY A 104 -1.97 -22.06 -22.44
N ASP A 105 -1.39 -23.08 -21.84
CA ASP A 105 -0.50 -22.92 -20.69
C ASP A 105 0.81 -22.25 -21.07
N PHE A 106 1.30 -21.40 -20.16
CA PHE A 106 2.60 -20.76 -20.23
C PHE A 106 3.47 -21.22 -19.07
N ALA A 107 4.65 -21.75 -19.34
CA ALA A 107 5.61 -22.14 -18.34
C ALA A 107 6.99 -21.55 -18.63
N LEU A 108 7.62 -20.94 -17.65
CA LEU A 108 8.97 -20.39 -17.76
C LEU A 108 9.75 -20.66 -16.47
N ASN A 109 10.80 -21.46 -16.60
CA ASN A 109 11.77 -21.70 -15.55
C ASN A 109 13.13 -21.12 -15.97
N ALA A 110 13.76 -20.37 -15.08
CA ALA A 110 15.06 -19.75 -15.31
C ALA A 110 15.82 -19.54 -14.00
N ALA A 111 17.12 -19.29 -14.08
CA ALA A 111 17.88 -18.90 -12.88
C ALA A 111 17.41 -17.55 -12.35
N SER A 112 17.03 -16.62 -13.23
CA SER A 112 16.44 -15.33 -12.88
C SER A 112 15.51 -14.84 -13.97
N LEU A 113 14.52 -14.01 -13.56
CA LEU A 113 13.61 -13.32 -14.47
C LEU A 113 13.74 -11.81 -14.23
N ASP A 114 14.05 -11.02 -15.26
CA ASP A 114 14.13 -9.56 -15.20
C ASP A 114 13.31 -8.94 -16.33
N LEU A 115 12.08 -8.61 -16.02
CA LEU A 115 11.11 -8.07 -16.97
C LEU A 115 11.10 -6.55 -16.89
N GLY A 116 11.37 -5.92 -18.05
CA GLY A 116 11.32 -4.46 -18.19
C GLY A 116 9.88 -3.92 -18.24
N ASN A 117 9.75 -2.60 -18.30
CA ASN A 117 8.44 -1.92 -18.17
C ASN A 117 7.45 -2.25 -19.30
N ALA A 118 7.95 -2.57 -20.51
CA ALA A 118 7.12 -2.95 -21.64
C ALA A 118 6.92 -4.47 -21.76
N ALA A 119 7.60 -5.27 -20.92
CA ALA A 119 7.52 -6.71 -20.97
C ALA A 119 6.11 -7.22 -20.66
N SER A 120 5.71 -8.29 -21.35
CA SER A 120 4.44 -8.95 -21.10
C SER A 120 4.60 -10.47 -21.22
N LEU A 121 4.36 -11.17 -20.12
CA LEU A 121 4.18 -12.62 -20.10
C LEU A 121 2.69 -12.91 -19.90
N ALA A 122 2.09 -13.66 -20.81
CA ALA A 122 0.65 -13.91 -20.76
C ALA A 122 0.29 -15.35 -21.17
N GLY A 123 -0.52 -16.02 -20.35
CA GLY A 123 -1.11 -17.32 -20.65
C GLY A 123 -2.63 -17.22 -20.78
N GLY A 124 -3.17 -17.79 -21.87
CA GLY A 124 -4.62 -17.92 -22.07
C GLY A 124 -5.27 -19.02 -21.21
N ALA A 125 -4.46 -19.86 -20.58
CA ALA A 125 -4.85 -20.79 -19.54
C ALA A 125 -4.02 -20.51 -18.27
N ASN A 126 -3.23 -21.44 -17.80
CA ASN A 126 -2.42 -21.28 -16.59
C ASN A 126 -1.03 -20.71 -16.90
N VAL A 127 -0.46 -20.00 -15.93
CA VAL A 127 0.93 -19.53 -15.98
C VAL A 127 1.72 -20.09 -14.81
N THR A 128 2.86 -20.70 -15.11
CA THR A 128 3.80 -21.18 -14.08
C THR A 128 5.17 -20.57 -14.30
N LEU A 129 5.67 -19.87 -13.30
CA LEU A 129 6.98 -19.22 -13.32
C LEU A 129 7.87 -19.76 -12.21
N GLY A 130 9.09 -20.11 -12.56
CA GLY A 130 10.15 -20.49 -11.64
C GLY A 130 11.38 -19.61 -11.86
N ALA A 131 11.82 -18.88 -10.83
CA ALA A 131 13.09 -18.20 -10.82
C ALA A 131 13.94 -18.76 -9.66
N GLY A 132 15.07 -19.37 -9.98
CA GLY A 132 15.94 -19.96 -8.95
C GLY A 132 16.42 -18.91 -7.93
N ASN A 133 16.67 -17.69 -8.39
CA ASN A 133 17.17 -16.58 -7.58
C ASN A 133 16.14 -15.45 -7.48
N LEU A 134 16.10 -14.57 -8.48
CA LEU A 134 15.35 -13.32 -8.44
C LEU A 134 14.33 -13.26 -9.58
N LEU A 135 13.10 -12.89 -9.25
CA LEU A 135 12.08 -12.45 -10.20
C LEU A 135 11.83 -10.97 -10.01
N VAL A 136 12.09 -10.16 -11.04
CA VAL A 136 11.75 -8.74 -11.09
C VAL A 136 10.71 -8.54 -12.18
N ASN A 137 9.54 -8.04 -11.81
CA ASN A 137 8.49 -7.67 -12.76
C ASN A 137 8.25 -6.16 -12.74
N ARG A 138 8.62 -5.46 -13.82
CA ARG A 138 8.25 -4.06 -14.04
C ARG A 138 7.15 -3.92 -15.10
N GLY A 139 6.87 -5.01 -15.83
CA GLY A 139 5.84 -5.09 -16.85
C GLY A 139 4.59 -5.81 -16.37
N ARG A 140 4.18 -6.82 -17.12
CA ARG A 140 2.93 -7.55 -16.87
C ARG A 140 3.15 -9.05 -16.92
N ILE A 141 2.64 -9.73 -15.92
CA ILE A 141 2.56 -11.19 -15.87
C ILE A 141 1.10 -11.54 -15.59
N THR A 142 0.44 -12.19 -16.55
CA THR A 142 -1.00 -12.45 -16.43
C THR A 142 -1.37 -13.86 -16.91
N ALA A 143 -2.32 -14.46 -16.24
CA ALA A 143 -2.95 -15.72 -16.62
C ALA A 143 -4.46 -15.55 -16.75
N ALA A 144 -5.08 -16.20 -17.73
CA ALA A 144 -6.53 -16.30 -17.77
C ALA A 144 -7.08 -17.26 -16.69
N GLY A 145 -6.35 -18.32 -16.42
CA GLY A 145 -6.59 -19.26 -15.33
C GLY A 145 -5.74 -18.96 -14.10
N ASP A 146 -5.13 -19.98 -13.55
CA ASP A 146 -4.28 -19.89 -12.36
C ASP A 146 -2.88 -19.37 -12.71
N LEU A 147 -2.32 -18.61 -11.79
CA LEU A 147 -0.93 -18.16 -11.85
C LEU A 147 -0.16 -18.66 -10.63
N VAL A 148 0.93 -19.38 -10.88
CA VAL A 148 1.87 -19.80 -9.84
C VAL A 148 3.24 -19.22 -10.15
N ALA A 149 3.84 -18.52 -9.19
CA ALA A 149 5.21 -18.04 -9.32
C ALA A 149 6.03 -18.37 -8.07
N SER A 150 7.26 -18.83 -8.29
CA SER A 150 8.21 -19.12 -7.23
C SER A 150 9.57 -18.50 -7.52
N ALA A 151 10.21 -17.93 -6.48
CA ALA A 151 11.53 -17.33 -6.55
C ALA A 151 12.19 -17.32 -5.16
N ALA A 152 13.52 -17.19 -5.10
CA ALA A 152 14.17 -16.88 -3.81
C ALA A 152 13.85 -15.45 -3.36
N SER A 153 13.66 -14.51 -4.29
CA SER A 153 13.15 -13.17 -4.05
C SER A 153 12.26 -12.72 -5.21
N LEU A 154 11.09 -12.12 -4.91
CA LEU A 154 10.16 -11.62 -5.90
C LEU A 154 9.91 -10.13 -5.66
N ASN A 155 10.24 -9.32 -6.67
CA ASN A 155 10.00 -7.88 -6.67
C ASN A 155 9.00 -7.53 -7.77
N ASN A 156 7.83 -7.07 -7.37
CA ASN A 156 6.78 -6.64 -8.31
C ASN A 156 6.63 -5.11 -8.28
N TYR A 157 6.91 -4.49 -9.42
CA TYR A 157 6.72 -3.06 -9.69
C TYR A 157 5.65 -2.82 -10.76
N GLY A 158 5.10 -3.89 -11.31
CA GLY A 158 4.11 -3.89 -12.37
C GLY A 158 2.85 -4.66 -11.99
N THR A 159 2.26 -5.34 -12.95
CA THR A 159 1.08 -6.18 -12.72
C THR A 159 1.45 -7.66 -12.71
N LEU A 160 1.02 -8.37 -11.69
CA LEU A 160 1.14 -9.81 -11.60
C LEU A 160 -0.21 -10.38 -11.13
N GLY A 161 -0.87 -11.18 -11.97
CA GLY A 161 -2.18 -11.67 -11.59
C GLY A 161 -2.79 -12.71 -12.51
N GLY A 162 -3.81 -13.40 -11.99
CA GLY A 162 -4.58 -14.41 -12.69
C GLY A 162 -6.09 -14.18 -12.60
N GLY A 163 -6.81 -14.63 -13.61
CA GLY A 163 -8.28 -14.70 -13.58
C GLY A 163 -8.78 -15.81 -12.66
N GLY A 164 -7.97 -16.84 -12.40
CA GLY A 164 -8.16 -17.88 -11.40
C GLY A 164 -7.44 -17.57 -10.10
N ASN A 165 -6.82 -18.59 -9.52
CA ASN A 165 -6.05 -18.46 -8.30
C ASN A 165 -4.67 -17.84 -8.57
N LEU A 166 -4.18 -17.08 -7.60
CA LEU A 166 -2.80 -16.61 -7.58
C LEU A 166 -2.05 -17.27 -6.41
N ARG A 167 -0.92 -17.91 -6.72
CA ARG A 167 -0.03 -18.44 -5.71
C ARG A 167 1.39 -17.91 -5.91
N LEU A 168 1.90 -17.20 -4.91
CA LEU A 168 3.27 -16.72 -4.88
C LEU A 168 4.04 -17.41 -3.74
N ASN A 169 5.22 -17.89 -4.04
CA ASN A 169 6.12 -18.50 -3.07
C ASN A 169 7.51 -17.89 -3.21
N ALA A 170 7.86 -17.01 -2.27
CA ALA A 170 9.18 -16.38 -2.25
C ALA A 170 9.55 -15.99 -0.82
N PRO A 171 10.72 -16.44 -0.29
CA PRO A 171 11.19 -16.01 1.04
C PRO A 171 11.14 -14.50 1.26
N ALA A 172 11.41 -13.69 0.24
CA ALA A 172 11.23 -12.24 0.25
C ALA A 172 10.30 -11.81 -0.89
N LEU A 173 9.21 -11.13 -0.54
CA LEU A 173 8.22 -10.60 -1.48
C LEU A 173 8.08 -9.08 -1.31
N LEU A 174 8.42 -8.34 -2.35
CA LEU A 174 8.19 -6.90 -2.45
C LEU A 174 7.14 -6.60 -3.51
N ASN A 175 6.10 -5.86 -3.14
CA ASN A 175 5.17 -5.23 -4.07
C ASN A 175 5.25 -3.72 -3.89
N GLU A 176 5.98 -3.04 -4.76
CA GLU A 176 6.15 -1.60 -4.70
C GLU A 176 5.44 -0.92 -5.87
N ARG A 177 4.41 -0.14 -5.58
CA ARG A 177 3.54 0.51 -6.59
C ARG A 177 2.98 -0.46 -7.63
N GLY A 178 3.10 -1.76 -7.36
CA GLY A 178 2.62 -2.82 -8.22
C GLY A 178 1.24 -3.33 -7.83
N LEU A 179 0.67 -4.12 -8.70
CA LEU A 179 -0.60 -4.82 -8.47
C LEU A 179 -0.35 -6.33 -8.42
N LEU A 180 -0.75 -6.96 -7.32
CA LEU A 180 -0.96 -8.40 -7.22
C LEU A 180 -2.47 -8.66 -7.25
N PHE A 181 -2.92 -9.49 -8.18
CA PHE A 181 -4.36 -9.70 -8.39
C PHE A 181 -4.71 -11.18 -8.56
N SER A 182 -5.82 -11.62 -7.95
CA SER A 182 -6.45 -12.90 -8.28
C SER A 182 -7.96 -12.75 -8.48
N GLY A 183 -8.47 -13.39 -9.51
CA GLY A 183 -9.91 -13.49 -9.77
C GLY A 183 -10.64 -14.52 -8.91
N ALA A 184 -9.88 -15.37 -8.23
CA ALA A 184 -10.35 -16.34 -7.24
C ALA A 184 -9.54 -16.18 -5.95
N ASP A 185 -9.02 -17.26 -5.38
CA ASP A 185 -8.27 -17.19 -4.13
C ASP A 185 -6.81 -16.77 -4.37
N MET A 186 -6.22 -16.10 -3.37
CA MET A 186 -4.80 -15.73 -3.38
C MET A 186 -4.07 -16.37 -2.20
N THR A 187 -2.93 -16.96 -2.49
CA THR A 187 -2.04 -17.56 -1.50
C THR A 187 -0.65 -16.96 -1.60
N LEU A 188 -0.22 -16.26 -0.56
CA LEU A 188 1.13 -15.72 -0.46
C LEU A 188 1.93 -16.50 0.58
N ARG A 189 3.04 -17.08 0.16
CA ARG A 189 3.97 -17.84 1.01
C ARG A 189 5.31 -17.15 1.02
N ALA A 190 5.61 -16.44 2.10
CA ALA A 190 6.85 -15.68 2.21
C ALA A 190 7.31 -15.51 3.66
N GLY A 191 8.62 -15.35 3.84
CA GLY A 191 9.22 -15.01 5.12
C GLY A 191 9.00 -13.54 5.46
N ASP A 192 9.33 -12.67 4.50
CA ASP A 192 9.15 -11.22 4.62
C ASP A 192 8.31 -10.69 3.45
N ILE A 193 7.27 -9.94 3.78
CA ILE A 193 6.36 -9.33 2.82
C ILE A 193 6.35 -7.82 3.02
N THR A 194 6.61 -7.08 1.96
CA THR A 194 6.48 -5.62 1.95
C THR A 194 5.56 -5.19 0.81
N ASN A 195 4.48 -4.52 1.16
CA ASN A 195 3.59 -3.83 0.22
C ASN A 195 3.75 -2.32 0.41
N LEU A 196 4.51 -1.69 -0.49
CA LEU A 196 4.83 -0.27 -0.43
C LEU A 196 4.12 0.49 -1.54
N TYR A 197 3.13 1.30 -1.21
CA TYR A 197 2.24 2.00 -2.17
C TYR A 197 1.62 1.07 -3.21
N GLY A 198 1.62 -0.22 -2.95
CA GLY A 198 1.13 -1.24 -3.86
C GLY A 198 -0.24 -1.76 -3.47
N ASP A 199 -0.83 -2.51 -4.36
CA ASP A 199 -2.14 -3.11 -4.17
C ASP A 199 -2.05 -4.63 -4.27
N VAL A 200 -2.66 -5.29 -3.32
CA VAL A 200 -2.84 -6.73 -3.28
C VAL A 200 -4.34 -6.99 -3.19
N TYR A 201 -4.90 -7.59 -4.22
CA TYR A 201 -6.33 -7.77 -4.32
C TYR A 201 -6.73 -9.18 -4.73
N SER A 202 -7.54 -9.84 -3.91
CA SER A 202 -8.15 -11.14 -4.20
C SER A 202 -9.66 -11.01 -4.27
N LEU A 203 -10.31 -11.48 -5.34
CA LEU A 203 -11.78 -11.57 -5.37
C LEU A 203 -12.33 -12.68 -4.47
N GLY A 204 -11.51 -13.69 -4.20
CA GLY A 204 -11.78 -14.79 -3.28
C GLY A 204 -11.20 -14.56 -1.90
N ARG A 205 -10.69 -15.63 -1.33
CA ARG A 205 -9.97 -15.63 -0.04
C ARG A 205 -8.54 -15.18 -0.24
N LEU A 206 -7.97 -14.57 0.80
CA LEU A 206 -6.55 -14.26 0.86
C LEU A 206 -5.93 -15.00 2.05
N ASP A 207 -4.88 -15.76 1.80
CA ASP A 207 -4.15 -16.48 2.83
C ASP A 207 -2.65 -16.14 2.77
N ILE A 208 -2.16 -15.52 3.83
CA ILE A 208 -0.76 -15.09 3.98
C ILE A 208 -0.13 -15.84 5.14
N ALA A 209 0.93 -16.59 4.84
CA ALA A 209 1.74 -17.30 5.81
C ALA A 209 3.16 -17.51 5.28
N ARG A 210 4.09 -18.01 6.11
CA ARG A 210 5.44 -18.34 5.66
C ARG A 210 5.45 -19.54 4.72
N ASP A 211 4.64 -20.53 5.00
CA ASP A 211 4.60 -21.81 4.29
C ASP A 211 3.21 -22.46 4.35
N ASP A 212 3.05 -23.61 3.71
CA ASP A 212 1.78 -24.33 3.67
C ASP A 212 1.39 -25.03 4.98
N ALA A 213 2.35 -25.18 5.91
CA ALA A 213 2.04 -25.63 7.26
C ALA A 213 1.36 -24.52 8.10
N GLY A 214 1.25 -23.30 7.56
CA GLY A 214 0.62 -22.17 8.22
C GLY A 214 1.51 -21.52 9.27
N ASN A 215 2.82 -21.72 9.19
CA ASN A 215 3.75 -21.02 10.07
C ASN A 215 3.72 -19.52 9.81
N ARG A 216 3.95 -18.72 10.86
CA ARG A 216 3.99 -17.26 10.76
C ARG A 216 5.15 -16.79 9.86
N ALA A 217 4.88 -15.88 8.94
CA ALA A 217 5.91 -15.08 8.29
C ALA A 217 6.72 -14.30 9.34
N ALA A 218 7.94 -13.93 9.03
CA ALA A 218 8.72 -13.09 9.94
C ALA A 218 8.10 -11.67 9.99
N SER A 219 7.76 -11.11 8.84
CA SER A 219 7.10 -9.81 8.78
C SER A 219 6.11 -9.65 7.62
N LEU A 220 5.03 -8.90 7.89
CA LEU A 220 4.20 -8.23 6.88
C LEU A 220 4.25 -6.74 7.13
N ARG A 221 4.70 -5.96 6.15
CA ARG A 221 4.70 -4.49 6.18
C ARG A 221 3.82 -3.95 5.07
N ASN A 222 2.70 -3.36 5.44
CA ASN A 222 1.81 -2.64 4.53
C ASN A 222 1.98 -1.14 4.75
N LEU A 223 2.73 -0.50 3.85
CA LEU A 223 3.16 0.89 3.95
C LEU A 223 2.44 1.72 2.89
N SER A 224 1.39 2.43 3.27
CA SER A 224 0.53 3.19 2.35
C SER A 224 -0.02 2.38 1.18
N GLY A 225 -0.13 1.08 1.38
CA GLY A 225 -0.66 0.15 0.40
C GLY A 225 -2.02 -0.40 0.82
N VAL A 226 -2.66 -1.11 -0.07
CA VAL A 226 -3.92 -1.81 0.17
C VAL A 226 -3.70 -3.31 0.02
N ILE A 227 -4.13 -4.08 1.02
CA ILE A 227 -4.20 -5.54 0.96
C ILE A 227 -5.66 -5.91 1.26
N GLU A 228 -6.34 -6.49 0.27
CA GLU A 228 -7.77 -6.69 0.33
C GLU A 228 -8.18 -8.06 -0.21
N SER A 229 -9.12 -8.69 0.47
CA SER A 229 -9.82 -9.87 -0.03
C SER A 229 -11.32 -9.59 -0.20
N GLY A 230 -11.93 -10.14 -1.24
CA GLY A 230 -13.37 -10.10 -1.44
C GLY A 230 -14.14 -11.06 -0.52
N LYS A 231 -13.44 -12.02 0.08
CA LYS A 231 -13.98 -12.97 1.05
C LYS A 231 -13.14 -12.97 2.33
N ASP A 232 -12.90 -14.14 2.91
CA ASP A 232 -12.14 -14.25 4.15
C ASP A 232 -10.66 -13.90 3.94
N PHE A 233 -10.04 -13.33 4.97
CA PHE A 233 -8.62 -13.03 5.01
C PHE A 233 -7.98 -13.75 6.20
N SER A 234 -6.96 -14.55 5.95
CA SER A 234 -6.12 -15.18 6.96
C SER A 234 -4.71 -14.62 6.89
N LEU A 235 -4.23 -14.05 7.97
CA LEU A 235 -2.91 -13.43 8.06
C LEU A 235 -2.12 -14.00 9.24
N ARG A 236 -0.96 -14.61 8.95
CA ARG A 236 -0.06 -15.17 9.95
C ARG A 236 1.35 -14.61 9.82
N ALA A 237 1.72 -13.68 10.71
CA ALA A 237 3.06 -13.08 10.74
C ALA A 237 3.48 -12.66 12.15
N SER A 238 4.78 -12.80 12.46
CA SER A 238 5.31 -12.42 13.77
C SER A 238 5.28 -10.90 13.97
N LEU A 239 5.59 -10.12 12.93
CA LEU A 239 5.43 -8.68 12.91
C LEU A 239 4.45 -8.27 11.80
N ILE A 240 3.43 -7.53 12.17
CA ILE A 240 2.47 -6.94 11.23
C ILE A 240 2.51 -5.43 11.42
N GLU A 241 2.93 -4.71 10.39
CA GLU A 241 2.92 -3.25 10.33
C GLU A 241 1.92 -2.79 9.27
N ASN A 242 0.90 -2.08 9.69
CA ASN A 242 -0.05 -1.40 8.82
C ASN A 242 0.00 0.09 9.12
N ARG A 243 0.65 0.87 8.26
CA ARG A 243 0.89 2.28 8.53
C ARG A 243 1.07 3.11 7.28
N ARG A 244 1.02 4.42 7.44
CA ARG A 244 1.45 5.35 6.39
C ARG A 244 2.96 5.22 6.17
N ALA A 245 3.41 5.27 4.93
CA ALA A 245 4.84 5.29 4.61
C ALA A 245 5.49 6.60 5.08
N VAL A 246 4.73 7.71 4.94
CA VAL A 246 5.11 9.03 5.43
C VAL A 246 4.01 9.55 6.33
N LEU A 247 4.38 9.97 7.54
CA LEU A 247 3.53 10.72 8.45
C LEU A 247 4.43 11.60 9.33
N GLU A 248 4.52 12.86 8.98
CA GLU A 248 5.31 13.85 9.69
C GLU A 248 4.37 14.85 10.35
N SER A 249 4.66 15.20 11.59
CA SER A 249 3.86 16.16 12.34
C SER A 249 4.75 17.17 13.04
N LYS A 250 4.20 18.36 13.25
CA LYS A 250 4.82 19.40 14.05
C LYS A 250 3.86 19.75 15.19
N SER A 251 4.38 19.73 16.40
CA SER A 251 3.68 20.16 17.59
C SER A 251 4.41 21.31 18.24
N GLY A 252 3.67 22.25 18.82
CA GLY A 252 4.27 23.30 19.58
C GLY A 252 3.32 24.43 19.94
N LEU A 253 3.78 25.25 20.85
CA LEU A 253 3.12 26.47 21.25
C LEU A 253 3.07 27.44 20.07
N TYR A 254 1.87 27.82 19.64
CA TYR A 254 1.69 28.71 18.50
C TYR A 254 1.11 30.09 18.86
N THR A 255 0.44 30.19 20.03
CA THR A 255 -0.14 31.45 20.51
C THR A 255 -0.24 31.46 22.03
N ALA A 256 -0.10 32.64 22.60
CA ALA A 256 -0.34 32.86 24.04
C ALA A 256 -0.82 34.29 24.30
N LYS A 257 -1.62 34.43 25.35
CA LYS A 257 -1.99 35.72 25.89
C LYS A 257 -1.78 35.74 27.40
N MET A 258 -1.59 36.93 27.93
CA MET A 258 -1.53 37.22 29.35
C MET A 258 -2.42 38.41 29.65
N GLU A 259 -3.29 38.25 30.63
CA GLU A 259 -4.26 39.31 31.00
C GLU A 259 -4.47 39.32 32.52
N GLN A 260 -4.73 40.51 33.05
CA GLN A 260 -5.17 40.64 34.40
C GLN A 260 -6.65 40.25 34.50
N THR A 261 -6.98 39.26 35.29
CA THR A 261 -8.34 38.70 35.38
C THR A 261 -9.08 39.06 36.66
N ALA A 262 -8.37 39.28 37.73
CA ALA A 262 -8.99 39.61 39.01
C ALA A 262 -8.01 40.32 39.97
N CYS A 263 -8.55 40.77 41.07
CA CYS A 263 -7.79 41.14 42.25
C CYS A 263 -8.21 40.26 43.42
N ILE A 264 -7.26 39.87 44.26
CA ILE A 264 -7.59 39.17 45.48
C ILE A 264 -8.09 40.18 46.49
N GLU A 265 -9.22 39.90 47.12
CA GLU A 265 -9.76 40.69 48.23
C GLU A 265 -8.72 40.86 49.34
N GLY A 266 -8.35 42.07 49.59
CA GLY A 266 -7.54 42.49 50.71
C GLY A 266 -8.35 43.42 51.62
N VAL A 267 -7.71 44.39 52.24
CA VAL A 267 -8.37 45.37 53.13
C VAL A 267 -9.46 46.19 52.43
N ASN A 268 -9.44 46.24 51.09
CA ASN A 268 -10.44 46.94 50.25
C ASN A 268 -10.82 46.06 49.06
N ALA A 269 -11.88 45.27 49.16
CA ALA A 269 -12.36 44.38 48.08
C ALA A 269 -12.64 45.14 46.77
N GLY A 270 -12.32 44.47 45.66
CA GLY A 270 -12.73 44.89 44.32
C GLY A 270 -11.87 45.94 43.59
N ASP A 271 -10.77 46.39 44.17
CA ASP A 271 -9.88 47.39 43.54
C ASP A 271 -8.46 46.86 43.37
N CYS A 272 -7.95 46.72 42.15
CA CYS A 272 -6.57 46.34 41.86
C CYS A 272 -5.58 47.49 41.91
N SER A 273 -6.05 48.71 42.25
CA SER A 273 -5.19 49.85 42.47
C SER A 273 -4.50 49.82 43.84
N GLY A 274 -3.38 50.43 43.97
CA GLY A 274 -2.65 50.54 45.22
C GLY A 274 -1.90 49.26 45.64
N LYS A 275 -1.95 48.91 46.92
CA LYS A 275 -1.13 47.84 47.48
C LYS A 275 -1.82 46.45 47.47
N ARG A 276 -2.44 46.05 46.35
CA ARG A 276 -3.17 44.79 46.26
C ARG A 276 -2.50 43.77 45.42
N ASN A 277 -2.91 42.50 45.62
CA ASN A 277 -2.49 41.39 44.80
C ASN A 277 -3.37 41.34 43.55
N ALA A 278 -2.77 41.34 42.37
CA ALA A 278 -3.48 41.12 41.11
C ALA A 278 -3.35 39.64 40.70
N ILE A 279 -4.40 39.14 40.07
CA ILE A 279 -4.44 37.80 39.48
C ILE A 279 -4.29 37.96 37.98
N TRP A 280 -3.35 37.20 37.46
CA TRP A 280 -3.01 37.13 36.06
C TRP A 280 -3.30 35.78 35.49
N THR A 281 -3.92 35.72 34.34
CA THR A 281 -4.17 34.47 33.62
C THR A 281 -3.34 34.48 32.35
N ILE A 282 -2.59 33.42 32.17
CA ILE A 282 -1.86 33.12 30.94
C ILE A 282 -2.58 31.98 30.27
N THR A 283 -3.04 32.22 29.03
CA THR A 283 -3.61 31.20 28.16
C THR A 283 -2.58 30.86 27.11
N GLN A 284 -2.14 29.61 27.07
CA GLN A 284 -1.20 29.08 26.08
C GLN A 284 -1.93 28.05 25.24
N ARG A 285 -1.69 28.07 23.92
CA ARG A 285 -2.25 27.07 23.02
C ARG A 285 -1.17 26.41 22.20
N ASP A 286 -1.16 25.11 22.29
CA ASP A 286 -0.33 24.23 21.50
C ASP A 286 -1.16 23.68 20.34
N LYS A 287 -0.56 23.58 19.17
CA LYS A 287 -1.18 23.00 17.98
C LYS A 287 -0.34 21.85 17.48
N THR A 288 -1.01 20.75 17.16
CA THR A 288 -0.42 19.65 16.41
C THR A 288 -1.00 19.64 15.01
N GLU A 289 -0.14 19.73 14.02
CA GLU A 289 -0.51 19.69 12.61
C GLU A 289 0.36 18.72 11.84
N VAL A 290 -0.21 18.07 10.83
CA VAL A 290 0.53 17.19 9.93
C VAL A 290 1.18 18.03 8.84
N THR A 291 2.49 17.88 8.68
CA THR A 291 3.29 18.60 7.69
C THR A 291 3.49 17.83 6.41
N ALA A 292 3.52 16.48 6.50
CA ALA A 292 3.56 15.60 5.35
C ALA A 292 2.88 14.27 5.68
N SER A 293 2.10 13.75 4.76
CA SER A 293 1.49 12.43 4.90
C SER A 293 1.27 11.75 3.56
N SER A 294 1.41 10.43 3.57
CA SER A 294 0.99 9.54 2.49
C SER A 294 -0.38 8.92 2.80
N ALA A 295 -0.93 8.14 1.88
CA ALA A 295 -2.17 7.41 2.10
C ALA A 295 -2.07 6.48 3.32
N MET A 296 -3.18 6.19 3.98
CA MET A 296 -3.22 5.19 5.05
C MET A 296 -2.95 3.79 4.50
N GLY A 297 -2.31 2.93 5.28
CA GLY A 297 -2.27 1.50 5.01
C GLY A 297 -3.65 0.88 5.26
N GLN A 298 -4.04 -0.09 4.43
CA GLN A 298 -5.34 -0.74 4.57
C GLN A 298 -5.19 -2.26 4.50
N LEU A 299 -5.74 -2.96 5.48
CA LEU A 299 -5.89 -4.41 5.50
C LEU A 299 -7.39 -4.71 5.58
N LEU A 300 -7.97 -5.26 4.52
CA LEU A 300 -9.41 -5.36 4.37
C LEU A 300 -9.83 -6.78 4.01
N ALA A 301 -10.87 -7.27 4.68
CA ALA A 301 -11.55 -8.51 4.33
C ALA A 301 -13.02 -8.24 3.99
N GLY A 302 -13.51 -8.77 2.89
CA GLY A 302 -14.94 -8.74 2.57
C GLY A 302 -15.76 -9.72 3.41
N GLY A 303 -15.16 -10.81 3.89
CA GLY A 303 -15.70 -11.78 4.84
C GLY A 303 -15.06 -11.65 6.21
N ASP A 304 -14.77 -12.78 6.86
CA ASP A 304 -14.08 -12.83 8.15
C ASP A 304 -12.58 -12.53 8.01
N PHE A 305 -12.03 -11.85 9.00
CA PHE A 305 -10.60 -11.56 9.08
C PHE A 305 -9.97 -12.24 10.29
N ALA A 306 -9.09 -13.20 10.04
CA ALA A 306 -8.33 -13.89 11.08
C ALA A 306 -6.86 -13.45 11.06
N ILE A 307 -6.39 -12.92 12.17
CA ILE A 307 -4.99 -12.48 12.36
C ILE A 307 -4.37 -13.35 13.46
N ASP A 308 -3.25 -13.98 13.15
CA ASP A 308 -2.41 -14.72 14.09
C ASP A 308 -0.99 -14.14 14.04
N GLY A 309 -0.61 -13.40 15.09
CA GLY A 309 0.61 -12.62 15.07
C GLY A 309 1.35 -12.54 16.40
N GLY A 310 2.58 -12.05 16.33
CA GLY A 310 3.32 -11.59 17.50
C GLY A 310 2.90 -10.14 17.81
N THR A 311 3.45 -9.19 17.08
CA THR A 311 3.14 -7.76 17.22
C THR A 311 2.33 -7.26 16.03
N LEU A 312 1.21 -6.61 16.31
CA LEU A 312 0.41 -5.87 15.32
C LEU A 312 0.49 -4.37 15.61
N ASN A 313 1.13 -3.64 14.71
CA ASN A 313 1.19 -2.18 14.72
C ASN A 313 0.25 -1.63 13.64
N ASN A 314 -0.86 -1.02 14.06
CA ASN A 314 -1.77 -0.30 13.18
C ASN A 314 -1.66 1.20 13.49
N LEU A 315 -0.87 1.92 12.68
CA LEU A 315 -0.53 3.31 12.97
C LEU A 315 -1.19 4.25 11.95
N SER A 316 -2.14 5.05 12.40
CA SER A 316 -2.92 5.99 11.56
C SER A 316 -3.42 5.33 10.27
N SER A 317 -3.95 4.13 10.40
CA SER A 317 -4.28 3.23 9.28
C SER A 317 -5.51 2.38 9.61
N LEU A 318 -6.00 1.63 8.64
CA LEU A 318 -7.27 0.92 8.72
C LEU A 318 -7.10 -0.59 8.64
N ILE A 319 -7.72 -1.29 9.55
CA ILE A 319 -7.97 -2.74 9.49
C ILE A 319 -9.47 -2.95 9.52
N GLY A 320 -10.03 -3.60 8.50
CA GLY A 320 -11.47 -3.75 8.35
C GLY A 320 -11.91 -5.15 7.95
N SER A 321 -13.06 -5.57 8.46
CA SER A 321 -13.72 -6.83 8.10
C SER A 321 -15.19 -6.61 7.79
N GLY A 322 -15.66 -7.20 6.71
CA GLY A 322 -17.08 -7.27 6.38
C GLY A 322 -17.84 -8.35 7.14
N GLY A 323 -17.14 -9.29 7.77
CA GLY A 323 -17.62 -10.29 8.71
C GLY A 323 -17.11 -10.04 10.11
N ASN A 324 -16.60 -11.07 10.77
CA ASN A 324 -15.96 -10.98 12.08
C ASN A 324 -14.46 -10.72 11.93
N LEU A 325 -13.88 -10.02 12.90
CA LEU A 325 -12.44 -9.84 13.02
C LEU A 325 -11.95 -10.54 14.27
N THR A 326 -11.04 -11.50 14.13
CA THR A 326 -10.41 -12.18 15.25
C THR A 326 -8.90 -12.02 15.16
N ALA A 327 -8.29 -11.43 16.18
CA ALA A 327 -6.85 -11.25 16.28
C ALA A 327 -6.29 -11.95 17.52
N ASN A 328 -5.38 -12.91 17.31
CA ASN A 328 -4.62 -13.57 18.36
C ASN A 328 -3.17 -13.09 18.29
N LEU A 329 -2.75 -12.33 19.29
CA LEU A 329 -1.50 -11.56 19.27
C LEU A 329 -0.72 -11.72 20.58
N GLU A 330 0.53 -11.28 20.57
CA GLU A 330 1.29 -11.00 21.77
C GLU A 330 1.13 -9.53 22.17
N VAL A 331 1.21 -8.64 21.19
CA VAL A 331 1.08 -7.18 21.37
C VAL A 331 0.19 -6.60 20.28
N LEU A 332 -0.77 -5.77 20.70
CA LEU A 332 -1.48 -4.85 19.80
C LEU A 332 -1.05 -3.42 20.09
N ASP A 333 -0.62 -2.71 19.07
CA ASP A 333 -0.38 -1.26 19.08
C ASP A 333 -1.26 -0.61 18.00
N ASN A 334 -2.43 -0.10 18.40
CA ASN A 334 -3.38 0.58 17.51
C ASN A 334 -3.43 2.06 17.86
N GLN A 335 -2.59 2.86 17.19
CA GLN A 335 -2.41 4.28 17.53
C GLN A 335 -2.61 5.20 16.36
N GLY A 336 -3.52 6.17 16.52
CA GLY A 336 -3.68 7.31 15.63
C GLY A 336 -2.77 8.47 16.04
N LEU A 337 -2.60 9.42 15.15
CA LEU A 337 -2.00 10.70 15.46
C LEU A 337 -3.13 11.67 15.85
N GLU A 338 -3.07 12.24 17.05
CA GLU A 338 -3.98 13.30 17.45
C GLU A 338 -3.46 14.63 16.93
N THR A 339 -4.26 15.27 16.11
CA THR A 339 -4.06 16.64 15.64
C THR A 339 -5.03 17.56 16.36
N GLY A 340 -4.87 18.86 16.20
CA GLY A 340 -5.76 19.86 16.81
C GLY A 340 -5.05 20.75 17.81
N GLU A 341 -5.85 21.41 18.64
CA GLU A 341 -5.38 22.45 19.56
C GLU A 341 -5.66 22.08 21.01
N LEU A 342 -4.67 22.32 21.83
CA LEU A 342 -4.74 22.13 23.27
C LEU A 342 -4.52 23.45 23.99
N GLU A 343 -5.28 23.69 25.04
CA GLU A 343 -5.17 24.90 25.85
C GLU A 343 -4.67 24.58 27.26
N THR A 344 -3.66 25.33 27.67
CA THR A 344 -3.15 25.33 29.05
C THR A 344 -3.36 26.69 29.67
N ILE A 345 -3.98 26.73 30.84
CA ILE A 345 -4.24 27.95 31.59
C ILE A 345 -3.36 27.94 32.83
N ARG A 346 -2.54 28.99 32.96
CA ARG A 346 -1.73 29.26 34.15
C ARG A 346 -2.28 30.49 34.85
N VAL A 347 -2.34 30.43 36.17
CA VAL A 347 -2.85 31.54 36.98
C VAL A 347 -1.78 31.95 37.97
N LEU A 348 -1.44 33.21 37.98
CA LEU A 348 -0.40 33.77 38.83
C LEU A 348 -0.93 34.90 39.68
N ARG A 349 -0.32 35.10 40.81
CA ARG A 349 -0.60 36.20 41.74
C ARG A 349 0.62 37.07 41.89
N THR A 350 0.42 38.38 41.82
CA THR A 350 1.46 39.36 42.17
C THR A 350 1.46 39.68 43.66
N ALA A 351 2.64 40.00 44.19
CA ALA A 351 2.81 40.47 45.54
C ALA A 351 2.10 41.79 45.82
N ARG A 352 1.74 41.98 47.03
CA ARG A 352 1.19 43.25 47.48
C ARG A 352 2.22 44.38 47.38
N GLY A 353 1.95 45.37 46.57
CA GLY A 353 2.90 46.47 46.27
C GLY A 353 3.83 46.19 45.10
N GLY A 354 3.59 45.12 44.34
CA GLY A 354 4.27 44.87 43.10
C GLY A 354 3.95 45.90 42.01
N ASP A 355 4.78 45.93 40.96
CA ASP A 355 4.60 46.85 39.83
C ASP A 355 3.49 46.36 38.88
N ILE A 356 2.23 46.47 39.30
CA ILE A 356 1.08 46.01 38.53
C ILE A 356 0.94 46.78 37.22
N GLY A 357 1.23 48.08 37.20
CA GLY A 357 1.14 48.91 36.01
C GLY A 357 2.20 48.54 34.94
N GLY A 358 3.43 48.30 35.39
CA GLY A 358 4.47 47.80 34.47
C GLY A 358 4.20 46.41 33.93
N ILE A 359 3.69 45.50 34.76
CA ILE A 359 3.28 44.17 34.34
C ILE A 359 2.12 44.24 33.34
N ASP A 360 1.13 45.08 33.59
CA ASP A 360 -0.02 45.27 32.71
C ASP A 360 0.41 45.76 31.32
N GLN A 361 1.33 46.71 31.25
CA GLN A 361 1.85 47.19 29.97
C GLN A 361 2.64 46.07 29.24
N LYS A 362 3.47 45.31 29.97
CA LYS A 362 4.23 44.20 29.39
C LYS A 362 3.26 43.11 28.88
N SER A 363 2.21 42.79 29.65
CA SER A 363 1.21 41.77 29.28
C SER A 363 0.39 42.17 28.06
N ARG A 364 -0.01 43.45 27.95
CA ARG A 364 -0.69 43.96 26.74
C ARG A 364 0.21 43.87 25.50
N ASN A 365 1.47 44.30 25.64
CA ASN A 365 2.44 44.18 24.55
C ASN A 365 2.66 42.72 24.13
N PHE A 366 2.82 41.83 25.09
CA PHE A 366 2.93 40.38 24.85
C PHE A 366 1.71 39.86 24.12
N THR A 367 0.50 40.09 24.64
CA THR A 367 -0.75 39.63 24.06
C THR A 367 -0.96 40.16 22.64
N ASN A 368 -0.63 41.44 22.42
CA ASN A 368 -0.74 42.05 21.10
C ASN A 368 0.19 41.42 20.04
N LEU A 369 1.36 40.88 20.43
CA LEU A 369 2.30 40.26 19.53
C LEU A 369 2.03 38.75 19.33
N TYR A 370 1.56 38.07 20.35
CA TYR A 370 1.55 36.62 20.39
C TYR A 370 0.17 35.96 20.46
N TRP A 371 -0.91 36.75 20.59
CA TRP A 371 -2.25 36.18 20.58
C TRP A 371 -2.84 36.19 19.17
N TYR A 372 -3.32 35.01 18.73
CA TYR A 372 -3.77 34.76 17.35
C TYR A 372 -4.91 35.68 16.85
N GLN A 373 -5.65 36.28 17.74
CA GLN A 373 -6.70 37.25 17.41
C GLN A 373 -6.24 38.70 17.44
N SER A 374 -4.99 38.95 17.76
CA SER A 374 -4.44 40.33 17.83
C SER A 374 -4.03 40.81 16.43
N ALA A 375 -4.17 42.11 16.21
CA ALA A 375 -3.88 42.75 14.91
C ALA A 375 -2.40 42.60 14.48
N ASN A 376 -1.48 42.49 15.44
CA ASN A 376 -0.04 42.37 15.20
C ASN A 376 0.49 40.94 15.41
N PHE A 377 -0.40 39.95 15.42
CA PHE A 377 0.01 38.56 15.54
C PHE A 377 0.79 38.10 14.30
N ASP A 378 1.94 37.53 14.55
CA ASP A 378 2.77 36.89 13.53
C ASP A 378 3.08 35.44 13.95
N PRO A 379 2.53 34.42 13.28
CA PRO A 379 2.78 33.00 13.62
C PRO A 379 4.26 32.61 13.49
N ALA A 380 5.05 33.31 12.69
CA ALA A 380 6.49 33.03 12.58
C ALA A 380 7.26 33.33 13.87
N ARG A 381 6.70 34.17 14.74
CA ARG A 381 7.28 34.55 16.03
C ARG A 381 6.90 33.61 17.18
N ALA A 382 6.14 32.56 16.94
CA ALA A 382 5.70 31.62 17.98
C ALA A 382 6.85 31.06 18.83
N GLY A 383 8.00 30.83 18.22
CA GLY A 383 9.20 30.36 18.93
C GLY A 383 9.75 31.35 19.98
N GLU A 384 9.38 32.64 19.93
CA GLU A 384 9.78 33.66 20.90
C GLU A 384 8.93 33.65 22.17
N ILE A 385 7.72 33.06 22.12
CA ILE A 385 6.74 33.08 23.19
C ILE A 385 7.31 32.65 24.55
N PRO A 386 8.02 31.51 24.67
CA PRO A 386 8.56 31.06 25.94
C PRO A 386 9.53 32.07 26.55
N ALA A 387 10.43 32.64 25.75
CA ALA A 387 11.41 33.61 26.21
C ALA A 387 10.74 34.95 26.63
N ALA A 388 9.81 35.43 25.80
CA ALA A 388 9.07 36.64 26.08
C ALA A 388 8.21 36.52 27.35
N LEU A 389 7.56 35.37 27.55
CA LEU A 389 6.78 35.10 28.74
C LEU A 389 7.68 34.99 29.98
N ASN A 390 8.80 34.31 29.91
CA ASN A 390 9.75 34.17 31.01
C ASN A 390 10.33 35.56 31.41
N ALA A 391 10.56 36.45 30.45
CA ALA A 391 11.02 37.81 30.73
C ALA A 391 10.01 38.63 31.57
N ILE A 392 8.71 38.38 31.37
CA ILE A 392 7.66 38.99 32.20
C ILE A 392 7.61 38.31 33.57
N LEU A 393 7.62 36.97 33.61
CA LEU A 393 7.45 36.19 34.83
C LEU A 393 8.67 36.25 35.77
N SER A 394 9.83 36.64 35.27
CA SER A 394 11.02 36.88 36.10
C SER A 394 10.91 38.16 36.95
N ASP A 395 9.86 38.97 36.80
CA ASP A 395 9.64 40.16 37.62
C ASP A 395 9.39 39.73 39.09
N TRP A 396 10.07 40.39 40.02
CA TRP A 396 9.97 40.13 41.44
C TRP A 396 8.54 40.28 42.01
N SER A 397 7.67 40.98 41.28
CA SER A 397 6.28 41.18 41.66
C SER A 397 5.44 39.90 41.66
N PHE A 398 5.84 38.85 40.91
CA PHE A 398 5.14 37.55 40.97
C PHE A 398 5.59 36.76 42.21
N GLU A 399 4.65 36.39 43.04
CA GLU A 399 4.92 35.71 44.31
C GLU A 399 4.41 34.27 44.33
N TYR A 400 3.41 33.94 43.52
CA TYR A 400 2.77 32.62 43.56
C TYR A 400 2.14 32.26 42.23
N GLU A 401 2.32 31.02 41.85
CA GLU A 401 1.63 30.41 40.71
C GLU A 401 0.73 29.28 41.24
N PHE A 402 -0.54 29.34 40.87
CA PHE A 402 -1.51 28.30 41.18
C PHE A 402 -1.27 27.08 40.29
N PRO A 403 -1.74 25.88 40.70
CA PRO A 403 -1.70 24.72 39.82
C PRO A 403 -2.34 25.02 38.48
N SER A 404 -1.62 24.72 37.39
CA SER A 404 -2.09 24.94 36.03
C SER A 404 -3.31 24.06 35.72
N LYS A 405 -4.19 24.54 34.86
CA LYS A 405 -5.31 23.79 34.30
C LYS A 405 -4.99 23.40 32.86
N GLY A 406 -5.25 22.16 32.54
CA GLY A 406 -4.97 21.60 31.21
C GLY A 406 -3.67 20.81 31.18
N PRO A 407 -3.23 20.41 30.00
CA PRO A 407 -3.82 20.75 28.70
C PRO A 407 -5.21 20.14 28.46
N THR A 408 -6.10 20.94 27.88
CA THR A 408 -7.45 20.51 27.48
C THR A 408 -7.65 20.72 25.98
N PRO A 409 -8.24 19.75 25.26
CA PRO A 409 -8.60 19.93 23.85
C PRO A 409 -9.61 21.07 23.69
N ILE A 410 -9.35 21.96 22.75
CA ILE A 410 -10.26 23.07 22.39
C ILE A 410 -10.76 23.00 20.96
N SER A 411 -10.15 22.15 20.14
CA SER A 411 -10.64 21.81 18.81
C SER A 411 -10.44 20.31 18.56
N SER A 412 -11.38 19.72 17.83
CA SER A 412 -11.19 18.36 17.32
C SER A 412 -10.16 18.40 16.20
N GLY A 413 -9.22 17.46 16.24
CA GLY A 413 -8.25 17.29 15.17
C GLY A 413 -8.84 16.62 13.93
N ASP A 414 -8.00 16.48 12.91
CA ASP A 414 -8.33 15.77 11.69
C ASP A 414 -8.38 14.25 11.97
N GLN A 415 -9.58 13.67 11.87
CA GLN A 415 -9.83 12.24 12.10
C GLN A 415 -9.21 11.33 11.03
N SER A 416 -8.73 11.88 9.91
CA SER A 416 -8.06 11.10 8.86
C SER A 416 -6.75 10.45 9.29
N TYR A 417 -6.24 10.82 10.47
CA TYR A 417 -5.05 10.21 11.07
C TYR A 417 -5.36 9.22 12.21
N ALA A 418 -6.61 8.89 12.40
CA ALA A 418 -7.00 7.85 13.36
C ALA A 418 -6.44 6.48 12.95
N ALA A 419 -6.18 5.63 13.92
CA ALA A 419 -5.96 4.20 13.73
C ALA A 419 -7.28 3.48 13.98
N VAL A 420 -7.74 2.73 13.00
CA VAL A 420 -9.06 2.11 13.04
C VAL A 420 -8.96 0.61 12.89
N ILE A 421 -9.59 -0.13 13.79
CA ILE A 421 -9.87 -1.56 13.66
C ILE A 421 -11.38 -1.72 13.77
N GLN A 422 -12.02 -2.23 12.72
CA GLN A 422 -13.48 -2.34 12.66
C GLN A 422 -13.95 -3.63 11.99
N ALA A 423 -15.13 -4.08 12.34
CA ALA A 423 -15.80 -5.19 11.67
C ALA A 423 -17.30 -4.91 11.56
N ALA A 424 -17.96 -5.48 10.55
CA ALA A 424 -19.41 -5.47 10.46
C ALA A 424 -20.04 -6.44 11.49
N GLY A 425 -19.32 -7.52 11.82
CA GLY A 425 -19.66 -8.46 12.88
C GLY A 425 -18.89 -8.16 14.17
N ASP A 426 -18.46 -9.21 14.83
CA ASP A 426 -17.73 -9.10 16.10
C ASP A 426 -16.26 -8.75 15.90
N VAL A 427 -15.69 -7.96 16.82
CA VAL A 427 -14.26 -7.72 16.93
C VAL A 427 -13.75 -8.40 18.20
N THR A 428 -12.93 -9.44 18.04
CA THR A 428 -12.29 -10.14 19.14
C THR A 428 -10.78 -9.99 19.05
N VAL A 429 -10.17 -9.36 20.06
CA VAL A 429 -8.72 -9.19 20.16
C VAL A 429 -8.23 -9.86 21.42
N ASN A 430 -7.38 -10.86 21.25
CA ASN A 430 -6.66 -11.53 22.33
C ASN A 430 -5.18 -11.16 22.21
N ALA A 431 -4.65 -10.43 23.19
CA ALA A 431 -3.22 -10.14 23.27
C ALA A 431 -2.67 -10.64 24.61
N SER A 432 -1.65 -11.50 24.54
CA SER A 432 -1.10 -12.14 25.73
C SER A 432 -0.26 -11.20 26.60
N THR A 433 0.28 -10.13 26.03
CA THR A 433 1.21 -9.23 26.72
C THR A 433 0.62 -7.83 26.90
N ARG A 434 0.15 -7.18 25.81
CA ARG A 434 -0.24 -5.78 25.86
C ARG A 434 -1.23 -5.40 24.76
N ILE A 435 -2.19 -4.56 25.10
CA ILE A 435 -3.05 -3.85 24.15
C ILE A 435 -2.89 -2.37 24.42
N ASP A 436 -2.34 -1.65 23.43
CA ASP A 436 -2.36 -0.20 23.40
C ASP A 436 -3.32 0.24 22.29
N ASN A 437 -4.39 0.91 22.68
CA ASN A 437 -5.37 1.45 21.76
C ASN A 437 -5.61 2.92 22.12
N GLY A 438 -5.18 3.82 21.25
CA GLY A 438 -5.24 5.23 21.59
C GLY A 438 -4.72 6.15 20.50
N VAL A 439 -4.24 7.30 20.93
CA VAL A 439 -3.67 8.34 20.04
C VAL A 439 -2.28 8.72 20.51
N THR A 440 -1.39 8.94 19.57
CA THR A 440 -0.09 9.54 19.83
C THR A 440 -0.26 11.06 19.87
N ARG A 441 0.16 11.65 21.00
CA ARG A 441 0.19 13.09 21.22
C ARG A 441 1.64 13.55 21.22
N PRO A 442 2.18 14.08 20.14
CA PRO A 442 3.54 14.57 20.12
C PRO A 442 3.72 15.70 21.14
N GLY A 443 4.75 15.60 21.97
CA GLY A 443 5.07 16.63 22.98
C GLY A 443 4.51 16.39 24.37
N TYR A 444 3.77 15.30 24.59
CA TYR A 444 3.31 14.93 25.94
C TYR A 444 4.10 13.76 26.50
N THR A 445 4.70 13.99 27.66
CA THR A 445 5.22 12.92 28.52
C THR A 445 4.08 12.48 29.44
N PHE A 446 3.60 11.25 29.27
CA PHE A 446 2.67 10.67 30.23
C PHE A 446 3.38 10.45 31.57
N VAL A 447 3.05 11.27 32.54
CA VAL A 447 3.45 11.05 33.94
C VAL A 447 2.26 10.40 34.66
N GLY A 448 2.26 9.08 34.74
CA GLY A 448 1.28 8.38 35.56
C GLY A 448 1.06 6.94 35.10
N SER A 449 1.25 6.01 36.02
CA SER A 449 0.81 4.61 35.93
C SER A 449 -0.72 4.53 36.13
N GLY A 450 -1.48 5.24 35.29
CA GLY A 450 -2.94 5.23 35.33
C GLY A 450 -3.48 4.54 34.10
N ARG A 451 -4.38 3.59 34.31
CA ARG A 451 -5.25 3.00 33.32
C ARG A 451 -5.90 4.12 32.51
N GLN A 452 -5.40 4.41 31.32
CA GLN A 452 -6.11 5.27 30.40
C GLN A 452 -7.31 4.50 29.86
N VAL A 453 -8.47 4.83 30.36
CA VAL A 453 -9.70 4.62 29.61
C VAL A 453 -9.64 5.69 28.52
N GLY A 454 -9.21 5.30 27.33
CA GLY A 454 -9.39 6.13 26.15
C GLY A 454 -10.88 6.42 26.08
N ASP A 455 -11.22 7.69 26.11
CA ASP A 455 -12.57 8.14 25.76
C ASP A 455 -12.76 7.87 24.27
N SER A 456 -13.01 6.63 23.93
CA SER A 456 -13.72 6.31 22.71
C SER A 456 -15.17 6.66 22.97
N ALA A 457 -15.46 7.95 22.97
CA ALA A 457 -16.82 8.45 22.81
C ALA A 457 -17.27 8.13 21.37
N VAL A 458 -17.34 6.87 21.03
CA VAL A 458 -18.22 6.37 20.00
C VAL A 458 -19.51 5.95 20.69
N GLY A 459 -20.15 6.94 21.26
CA GLY A 459 -21.54 6.90 21.64
C GLY A 459 -22.38 7.24 20.44
N GLY A 460 -22.56 6.33 19.52
CA GLY A 460 -23.44 6.48 18.38
C GLY A 460 -24.01 5.12 18.03
N SER A 461 -25.23 4.87 18.41
CA SER A 461 -26.03 3.78 17.89
C SER A 461 -26.01 3.78 16.37
N GLY A 462 -25.49 2.72 15.74
CA GLY A 462 -25.58 2.48 14.30
C GLY A 462 -24.41 3.04 13.49
N VAL A 463 -23.17 2.68 13.85
CA VAL A 463 -22.06 2.87 12.93
C VAL A 463 -22.20 1.83 11.82
N SER A 464 -22.62 2.26 10.63
CA SER A 464 -22.47 1.42 9.44
C SER A 464 -20.97 1.28 9.17
N VAL A 465 -20.43 0.09 9.36
CA VAL A 465 -19.05 -0.22 8.99
C VAL A 465 -19.01 -0.26 7.46
N VAL A 466 -18.40 0.75 6.86
CA VAL A 466 -18.11 0.76 5.43
C VAL A 466 -16.71 0.19 5.28
N VAL A 467 -16.61 -1.04 4.76
CA VAL A 467 -15.35 -1.59 4.30
C VAL A 467 -15.20 -1.13 2.85
N PRO A 468 -14.31 -0.16 2.54
CA PRO A 468 -14.13 0.29 1.18
C PRO A 468 -13.48 -0.85 0.37
N LEU A 469 -14.23 -1.41 -0.56
CA LEU A 469 -13.63 -2.27 -1.59
C LEU A 469 -12.85 -1.39 -2.55
N THR A 470 -11.66 -1.84 -2.98
CA THR A 470 -10.80 -0.99 -3.79
C THR A 470 -11.48 -0.51 -5.05
N SER A 471 -11.40 0.78 -5.28
CA SER A 471 -11.82 1.43 -6.52
C SER A 471 -10.86 1.19 -7.69
N GLN A 472 -9.83 0.35 -7.49
CA GLN A 472 -8.78 0.15 -8.50
C GLN A 472 -9.16 -0.83 -9.60
N LEU A 473 -10.10 -1.72 -9.31
CA LEU A 473 -10.63 -2.59 -10.32
C LEU A 473 -11.75 -1.88 -11.06
N PRO A 474 -11.78 -1.96 -12.39
CA PRO A 474 -12.95 -1.54 -13.16
C PRO A 474 -14.23 -2.17 -12.58
N SER A 475 -15.33 -1.44 -12.61
CA SER A 475 -16.61 -1.85 -12.01
C SER A 475 -17.15 -3.20 -12.50
N ASP A 476 -16.72 -3.65 -13.65
CA ASP A 476 -17.01 -4.93 -14.27
C ASP A 476 -16.24 -6.09 -13.62
N LEU A 477 -15.01 -5.87 -13.19
CA LEU A 477 -14.24 -6.84 -12.41
C LEU A 477 -14.77 -6.98 -10.99
N ALA A 478 -15.21 -5.88 -10.39
CA ALA A 478 -15.87 -5.87 -9.10
C ALA A 478 -17.22 -6.63 -9.14
N ARG A 479 -17.84 -6.82 -10.31
CA ARG A 479 -19.12 -7.52 -10.49
C ARG A 479 -19.02 -9.02 -10.80
N ARG A 480 -17.87 -9.64 -10.60
CA ARG A 480 -17.66 -11.10 -10.72
C ARG A 480 -17.64 -11.70 -12.12
N GLN A 481 -17.54 -10.93 -13.15
CA GLN A 481 -17.26 -11.47 -14.48
C GLN A 481 -15.81 -11.18 -14.82
N VAL A 482 -14.91 -12.00 -14.29
CA VAL A 482 -13.51 -11.93 -14.65
C VAL A 482 -13.36 -12.52 -16.05
N ASN A 483 -13.50 -11.67 -17.05
CA ASN A 483 -12.97 -12.00 -18.36
C ASN A 483 -11.47 -11.73 -18.32
N PRO A 484 -10.61 -12.75 -18.51
CA PRO A 484 -9.16 -12.56 -18.47
C PRO A 484 -8.65 -11.53 -19.46
N VAL A 485 -9.38 -11.29 -20.53
CA VAL A 485 -9.07 -10.24 -21.53
C VAL A 485 -9.20 -8.83 -20.95
N THR A 486 -10.02 -8.66 -19.90
CA THR A 486 -10.27 -7.37 -19.25
C THR A 486 -9.42 -7.14 -18.00
N LEU A 487 -8.58 -8.11 -17.61
CA LEU A 487 -7.65 -7.90 -16.50
C LEU A 487 -6.71 -6.74 -16.81
N PRO A 488 -6.46 -5.83 -15.84
CA PRO A 488 -5.51 -4.76 -16.03
C PRO A 488 -4.16 -5.31 -16.47
N GLY A 489 -3.74 -4.91 -17.67
CA GLY A 489 -2.48 -5.37 -18.22
C GLY A 489 -2.48 -6.72 -18.92
N PHE A 490 -3.57 -7.43 -18.99
CA PHE A 490 -3.68 -8.61 -19.83
C PHE A 490 -3.77 -8.21 -21.32
N SER A 491 -2.94 -8.78 -22.16
CA SER A 491 -3.04 -8.61 -23.61
C SER A 491 -2.88 -9.96 -24.30
N LEU A 492 -3.88 -10.33 -25.07
CA LEU A 492 -3.76 -11.47 -25.97
C LEU A 492 -2.69 -11.20 -27.04
N PRO A 493 -1.98 -12.24 -27.51
CA PRO A 493 -1.13 -12.12 -28.66
C PRO A 493 -1.94 -11.66 -29.88
N GLN A 494 -1.56 -10.56 -30.50
CA GLN A 494 -2.15 -10.14 -31.77
C GLN A 494 -1.31 -10.71 -32.91
N GLY A 495 -1.88 -11.60 -33.66
CA GLY A 495 -1.22 -12.20 -34.82
C GLY A 495 -1.52 -11.41 -36.09
N ASP A 496 -0.61 -10.50 -36.49
CA ASP A 496 -0.73 -9.72 -37.73
C ASP A 496 0.08 -10.28 -38.91
N ASN A 497 0.55 -11.50 -38.80
CA ASN A 497 1.53 -12.00 -39.73
C ASN A 497 0.96 -12.80 -40.92
N GLY A 498 -0.33 -12.85 -41.06
CA GLY A 498 -1.03 -13.36 -42.27
C GLY A 498 -0.93 -14.86 -42.54
N LEU A 499 0.00 -15.57 -41.90
CA LEU A 499 0.26 -17.00 -42.13
C LEU A 499 -0.31 -17.87 -41.02
N PHE A 500 -0.21 -17.44 -39.77
CA PHE A 500 -0.91 -18.06 -38.64
C PHE A 500 -1.87 -17.04 -38.05
N ARG A 501 -3.11 -17.44 -37.92
CA ARG A 501 -4.09 -16.72 -37.12
C ARG A 501 -4.08 -17.37 -35.77
N LEU A 502 -3.79 -16.61 -34.73
CA LEU A 502 -4.07 -17.01 -33.37
C LEU A 502 -5.56 -17.31 -33.27
N SER A 503 -5.93 -18.37 -32.55
CA SER A 503 -7.30 -18.87 -32.58
C SER A 503 -8.31 -17.78 -32.22
N SER A 504 -9.41 -17.76 -32.94
CA SER A 504 -10.51 -16.79 -32.75
C SER A 504 -11.33 -17.06 -31.47
N ARG A 505 -10.89 -17.96 -30.63
CA ARG A 505 -11.62 -18.34 -29.42
C ARG A 505 -12.05 -17.16 -28.54
N PHE A 506 -11.35 -16.04 -28.68
CA PHE A 506 -11.65 -14.80 -27.97
C PHE A 506 -12.03 -13.64 -28.90
N ALA A 507 -12.13 -13.87 -30.21
CA ALA A 507 -12.56 -12.87 -31.16
C ALA A 507 -14.10 -12.81 -31.29
N GLU A 508 -14.81 -13.81 -30.81
CA GLU A 508 -16.27 -13.86 -30.89
C GLU A 508 -16.97 -13.07 -29.76
N ASP A 509 -16.27 -12.78 -28.67
CA ASP A 509 -16.76 -11.83 -27.65
C ASP A 509 -16.50 -10.38 -28.06
N GLY A 510 -16.57 -10.15 -29.36
CA GLY A 510 -16.20 -8.98 -30.11
C GLY A 510 -16.78 -7.68 -29.61
N ASN A 511 -16.19 -7.15 -28.60
CA ASN A 511 -16.23 -5.69 -28.39
C ASN A 511 -15.12 -5.26 -27.43
N GLY A 512 -13.94 -5.16 -27.89
CA GLY A 512 -12.97 -4.59 -26.98
C GLY A 512 -11.52 -4.84 -27.24
N SER A 513 -11.07 -4.69 -28.44
CA SER A 513 -9.68 -4.24 -28.64
C SER A 513 -9.58 -2.75 -28.32
N ALA A 514 -10.05 -2.35 -27.14
CA ALA A 514 -9.53 -1.17 -26.53
C ALA A 514 -8.21 -1.59 -25.93
N ALA A 515 -7.12 -1.27 -26.58
CA ALA A 515 -5.83 -1.11 -25.94
C ALA A 515 -6.09 -0.17 -24.76
N LEU A 516 -6.18 -0.72 -23.55
CA LEU A 516 -6.13 0.08 -22.33
C LEU A 516 -4.72 0.66 -22.31
N GLY A 517 -4.59 1.85 -22.88
CA GLY A 517 -3.40 2.65 -22.85
C GLY A 517 -2.99 2.81 -21.39
N ALA A 518 -1.71 2.68 -21.13
CA ALA A 518 -1.11 3.14 -19.89
C ALA A 518 -1.50 4.62 -19.72
N GLY A 519 -2.38 4.90 -18.75
CA GLY A 519 -2.83 6.27 -18.49
C GLY A 519 -4.32 6.41 -18.24
N ALA A 520 -4.98 5.43 -17.64
CA ALA A 520 -6.25 5.72 -17.01
C ALA A 520 -5.99 6.54 -15.75
N ASP A 521 -6.25 7.81 -15.90
CA ASP A 521 -6.27 8.80 -14.82
C ASP A 521 -7.11 8.27 -13.65
N ARG A 522 -6.51 8.24 -12.46
CA ARG A 522 -7.17 7.81 -11.22
C ARG A 522 -8.12 8.90 -10.74
N THR A 523 -9.21 9.11 -11.43
CA THR A 523 -10.26 9.98 -10.92
C THR A 523 -11.25 9.17 -10.10
N GLN A 524 -11.34 9.55 -8.87
CA GLN A 524 -12.25 9.17 -7.81
C GLN A 524 -13.65 8.77 -8.29
N GLY A 525 -14.03 7.58 -7.93
CA GLY A 525 -15.39 7.08 -7.99
C GLY A 525 -15.58 5.99 -6.95
N GLY A 526 -15.55 6.38 -5.67
CA GLY A 526 -15.82 5.44 -4.60
C GLY A 526 -17.30 5.04 -4.62
N SER A 527 -17.62 3.81 -4.97
CA SER A 527 -18.89 3.20 -4.61
C SER A 527 -18.66 2.34 -3.37
N GLY A 528 -18.87 2.94 -2.21
CA GLY A 528 -18.97 2.21 -0.96
C GLY A 528 -20.22 1.34 -0.97
N VAL A 529 -20.08 0.05 -0.65
CA VAL A 529 -21.22 -0.80 -0.34
C VAL A 529 -21.57 -0.57 1.12
N SER A 530 -22.65 0.16 1.37
CA SER A 530 -23.23 0.22 2.71
C SER A 530 -24.06 -1.03 2.94
N VAL A 531 -23.67 -1.86 3.89
CA VAL A 531 -24.52 -2.94 4.40
C VAL A 531 -25.51 -2.32 5.38
N GLY A 532 -26.66 -1.88 4.86
CA GLY A 532 -27.77 -1.46 5.71
C GLY A 532 -28.42 -2.69 6.36
N GLN A 533 -28.49 -2.73 7.68
CA GLN A 533 -29.42 -3.62 8.36
C GLN A 533 -30.85 -3.23 7.98
N GLN A 534 -31.58 -4.14 7.34
CA GLN A 534 -33.05 -4.05 7.30
C GLN A 534 -33.56 -4.33 8.72
N GLY A 535 -34.02 -3.28 9.37
CA GLY A 535 -34.78 -3.40 10.58
C GLY A 535 -36.10 -4.13 10.28
N ALA A 536 -36.35 -5.24 10.97
CA ALA A 536 -37.68 -5.83 11.04
C ALA A 536 -38.60 -4.87 11.80
N GLY A 537 -39.66 -4.42 11.14
CA GLY A 537 -40.83 -3.80 11.77
C GLY A 537 -41.77 -4.87 12.26
#